data_89410e4e526286f781593c3a81ff6e33
#
_entry.id   89410e4e526286f781593c3a81ff6e33
#
_cell.length_a   1.000
_cell.length_b   1.000
_cell.length_c   1.000
_cell.angle_alpha   90.00
_cell.angle_beta   90.00
_cell.angle_gamma   90.00
#
_symmetry.space_group_name_H-M   'P 1'
#
loop_
_entity.id
_entity.type
_entity.pdbx_description
1 polymer ?
#
loop_
_entity_poly.entity_id
_entity_poly.type
_entity_poly.pdbx_seq_one_letter_code
_entity_poly.pdbx_strand_id
1 'polypeptide(L)'
;MTPKPETTLPAEPLAPITASSHPITMTIDVGGSGLKAMLLDLKGKPVSERQRVVTPEVPTPDAVLKGLDELHKLMGQFDRVSVGFPGVVKHGITLGAFNLHPSWAGFPLQAELEKRWKKPVRVGNDADVAGYGAIKGNGVELVLTLGTGLGGALFTNGHLCPGLEIGHHIWRKKGMTYEDYLGRRGLDKFGKVRWNELLLEAIHTTSALFNWDHLYLGGGNTKKIDFPPPKNVEIVSNESGLLGGVYLWRDQG
;
A
#
# COMPACT_ATOMS: atom_id res chain seq x y z
N MET A 1 39.70 -37.76 -13.09
CA MET A 1 38.37 -38.06 -12.50
C MET A 1 37.78 -36.77 -12.07
N THR A 2 36.85 -36.25 -12.84
CA THR A 2 36.08 -35.02 -12.52
C THR A 2 34.87 -35.42 -11.67
N PRO A 3 34.54 -34.73 -10.57
CA PRO A 3 33.37 -35.03 -9.78
C PRO A 3 32.09 -34.67 -10.57
N LYS A 4 31.10 -35.56 -10.50
CA LYS A 4 29.74 -35.33 -11.02
C LYS A 4 29.04 -34.20 -10.23
N PRO A 5 28.22 -33.37 -10.87
CA PRO A 5 27.41 -32.41 -10.15
C PRO A 5 26.31 -33.11 -9.32
N GLU A 6 26.19 -32.74 -8.05
CA GLU A 6 25.10 -33.14 -7.20
C GLU A 6 23.78 -32.60 -7.73
N THR A 7 22.87 -33.49 -8.04
CA THR A 7 21.49 -33.15 -8.42
C THR A 7 20.73 -32.74 -7.16
N THR A 8 20.51 -31.46 -6.95
CA THR A 8 19.57 -30.96 -5.94
C THR A 8 18.15 -31.37 -6.33
N LEU A 9 17.52 -32.21 -5.50
CA LEU A 9 16.11 -32.55 -5.62
C LEU A 9 15.26 -31.28 -5.51
N PRO A 10 14.19 -31.14 -6.32
CA PRO A 10 13.24 -30.03 -6.16
C PRO A 10 12.57 -30.14 -4.78
N ALA A 11 12.46 -28.99 -4.11
CA ALA A 11 11.74 -28.90 -2.83
C ALA A 11 10.30 -29.40 -3.01
N GLU A 12 9.88 -30.32 -2.12
CA GLU A 12 8.49 -30.78 -2.08
C GLU A 12 7.54 -29.59 -1.94
N PRO A 13 6.43 -29.57 -2.70
CA PRO A 13 5.41 -28.55 -2.53
C PRO A 13 4.83 -28.67 -1.11
N LEU A 14 4.79 -27.54 -0.39
CA LEU A 14 4.15 -27.45 0.92
C LEU A 14 2.71 -28.00 0.81
N ALA A 15 2.35 -28.88 1.72
CA ALA A 15 1.01 -29.45 1.79
C ALA A 15 -0.04 -28.32 1.82
N PRO A 16 -1.19 -28.47 1.15
CA PRO A 16 -2.23 -27.47 1.15
C PRO A 16 -2.68 -27.21 2.59
N ILE A 17 -2.49 -25.97 3.05
CA ILE A 17 -2.99 -25.50 4.35
C ILE A 17 -4.51 -25.57 4.25
N THR A 18 -5.15 -26.38 5.07
CA THR A 18 -6.61 -26.42 5.17
C THR A 18 -7.09 -25.01 5.55
N ALA A 19 -7.68 -24.32 4.56
CA ALA A 19 -8.16 -22.96 4.75
C ALA A 19 -9.24 -22.94 5.84
N SER A 20 -9.03 -22.16 6.88
CA SER A 20 -10.07 -21.86 7.87
C SER A 20 -11.30 -21.30 7.13
N SER A 21 -12.51 -21.71 7.52
CA SER A 21 -13.75 -21.14 6.97
C SER A 21 -13.91 -19.65 7.25
N HIS A 22 -13.15 -19.11 8.21
CA HIS A 22 -13.15 -17.71 8.65
C HIS A 22 -11.72 -17.24 8.91
N PRO A 23 -10.86 -17.13 7.87
CA PRO A 23 -9.48 -16.76 8.09
C PRO A 23 -9.34 -15.34 8.63
N ILE A 24 -8.55 -15.19 9.69
CA ILE A 24 -8.10 -13.91 10.22
C ILE A 24 -6.88 -13.45 9.42
N THR A 25 -6.92 -12.22 8.93
CA THR A 25 -5.83 -11.62 8.17
C THR A 25 -5.09 -10.60 9.03
N MET A 26 -3.78 -10.80 9.23
CA MET A 26 -2.91 -9.76 9.76
C MET A 26 -2.57 -8.80 8.63
N THR A 27 -3.07 -7.58 8.71
CA THR A 27 -2.75 -6.52 7.73
C THR A 27 -1.65 -5.64 8.26
N ILE A 28 -0.67 -5.33 7.41
CA ILE A 28 0.50 -4.53 7.74
C ILE A 28 0.57 -3.34 6.79
N ASP A 29 0.87 -2.15 7.35
CA ASP A 29 1.22 -0.93 6.63
C ASP A 29 2.69 -0.59 6.94
N VAL A 30 3.54 -0.67 5.92
CA VAL A 30 4.96 -0.32 6.01
C VAL A 30 5.11 1.17 5.71
N GLY A 31 5.07 1.99 6.74
CA GLY A 31 5.22 3.43 6.59
C GLY A 31 6.62 3.95 6.87
N GLY A 32 6.98 5.10 6.30
CA GLY A 32 8.29 5.75 6.52
C GLY A 32 8.57 6.18 7.97
N SER A 33 7.54 6.33 8.81
CA SER A 33 7.68 6.71 10.23
C SER A 33 7.20 5.65 11.21
N GLY A 34 6.59 4.58 10.74
CA GLY A 34 6.07 3.51 11.60
C GLY A 34 5.51 2.37 10.80
N LEU A 35 5.82 1.18 11.26
CA LEU A 35 5.24 -0.09 10.84
C LEU A 35 3.98 -0.30 11.67
N LYS A 36 2.85 -0.59 11.05
CA LYS A 36 1.56 -0.77 11.73
C LYS A 36 0.96 -2.10 11.36
N ALA A 37 0.25 -2.72 12.29
CA ALA A 37 -0.50 -3.95 12.02
C ALA A 37 -1.82 -3.98 12.77
N MET A 38 -2.77 -4.74 12.22
CA MET A 38 -4.09 -5.00 12.77
C MET A 38 -4.60 -6.35 12.29
N LEU A 39 -5.37 -7.05 13.08
CA LEU A 39 -6.08 -8.25 12.65
C LEU A 39 -7.47 -7.88 12.13
N LEU A 40 -7.83 -8.44 10.98
CA LEU A 40 -9.12 -8.25 10.34
C LEU A 40 -9.80 -9.57 10.08
N ASP A 41 -11.13 -9.60 10.21
CA ASP A 41 -11.95 -10.70 9.72
C ASP A 41 -12.09 -10.68 8.18
N LEU A 42 -12.80 -11.66 7.61
CA LEU A 42 -13.06 -11.76 6.15
C LEU A 42 -13.78 -10.54 5.57
N LYS A 43 -14.53 -9.80 6.40
CA LYS A 43 -15.29 -8.63 5.98
C LYS A 43 -14.47 -7.34 6.09
N GLY A 44 -13.23 -7.42 6.56
CA GLY A 44 -12.37 -6.28 6.82
C GLY A 44 -12.69 -5.56 8.14
N LYS A 45 -13.46 -6.20 9.04
CA LYS A 45 -13.73 -5.64 10.36
C LYS A 45 -12.54 -5.91 11.30
N PRO A 46 -12.06 -4.88 12.04
CA PRO A 46 -11.03 -5.06 13.06
C PRO A 46 -11.45 -6.06 14.15
N VAL A 47 -10.57 -7.01 14.44
CA VAL A 47 -10.71 -7.98 15.54
C VAL A 47 -9.57 -7.87 16.56
N SER A 48 -8.67 -6.92 16.37
CA SER A 48 -7.65 -6.51 17.34
C SER A 48 -7.48 -4.99 17.35
N GLU A 49 -6.82 -4.48 18.38
CA GLU A 49 -6.30 -3.11 18.34
C GLU A 49 -5.13 -3.01 17.34
N ARG A 50 -4.93 -1.79 16.84
CA ARG A 50 -3.80 -1.47 15.97
C ARG A 50 -2.51 -1.39 16.78
N GLN A 51 -1.52 -2.18 16.39
CA GLN A 51 -0.16 -2.11 16.93
C GLN A 51 0.74 -1.27 16.03
N ARG A 52 1.80 -0.70 16.63
CA ARG A 52 2.78 0.11 15.91
C ARG A 52 4.18 -0.09 16.48
N VAL A 53 5.15 -0.25 15.57
CA VAL A 53 6.59 -0.21 15.83
C VAL A 53 7.18 0.95 15.02
N VAL A 54 8.17 1.64 15.56
CA VAL A 54 8.84 2.75 14.85
C VAL A 54 9.64 2.19 13.68
N THR A 55 9.52 2.81 12.51
CA THR A 55 10.37 2.45 11.35
C THR A 55 11.84 2.76 11.69
N PRO A 56 12.78 1.84 11.41
CA PRO A 56 14.20 2.07 11.63
C PRO A 56 14.71 3.32 10.92
N GLU A 57 15.65 4.03 11.52
CA GLU A 57 16.24 5.24 10.93
C GLU A 57 16.86 4.97 9.55
N VAL A 58 17.54 3.82 9.41
CA VAL A 58 18.00 3.30 8.11
C VAL A 58 17.13 2.10 7.74
N PRO A 59 16.04 2.30 6.94
CA PRO A 59 15.02 1.30 6.69
C PRO A 59 15.43 0.30 5.60
N THR A 60 16.53 -0.43 5.85
CA THR A 60 16.95 -1.57 5.01
C THR A 60 15.98 -2.73 5.15
N PRO A 61 15.91 -3.68 4.20
CA PRO A 61 15.10 -4.89 4.33
C PRO A 61 15.29 -5.60 5.66
N ASP A 62 16.52 -5.87 6.08
CA ASP A 62 16.81 -6.57 7.34
C ASP A 62 16.31 -5.81 8.58
N ALA A 63 16.48 -4.49 8.58
CA ALA A 63 16.05 -3.67 9.71
C ALA A 63 14.52 -3.60 9.80
N VAL A 64 13.84 -3.44 8.66
CA VAL A 64 12.37 -3.42 8.61
C VAL A 64 11.81 -4.80 8.96
N LEU A 65 12.38 -5.89 8.44
CA LEU A 65 11.95 -7.24 8.77
C LEU A 65 12.04 -7.54 10.27
N LYS A 66 13.06 -7.04 10.97
CA LYS A 66 13.13 -7.14 12.44
C LYS A 66 11.96 -6.42 13.11
N GLY A 67 11.64 -5.20 12.67
CA GLY A 67 10.47 -4.47 13.18
C GLY A 67 9.14 -5.17 12.86
N LEU A 68 9.03 -5.83 11.72
CA LEU A 68 7.87 -6.66 11.37
C LEU A 68 7.79 -7.91 12.24
N ASP A 69 8.92 -8.53 12.60
CA ASP A 69 8.96 -9.64 13.55
C ASP A 69 8.52 -9.20 14.97
N GLU A 70 8.83 -7.97 15.37
CA GLU A 70 8.32 -7.39 16.61
C GLU A 70 6.80 -7.20 16.55
N LEU A 71 6.27 -6.62 15.47
CA LEU A 71 4.82 -6.54 15.25
C LEU A 71 4.15 -7.91 15.28
N HIS A 72 4.72 -8.89 14.59
CA HIS A 72 4.20 -10.27 14.57
C HIS A 72 4.03 -10.83 15.99
N LYS A 73 5.00 -10.59 16.88
CA LYS A 73 4.94 -11.05 18.28
C LYS A 73 3.86 -10.33 19.11
N LEU A 74 3.52 -9.09 18.76
CA LEU A 74 2.48 -8.31 19.44
C LEU A 74 1.06 -8.70 19.01
N MET A 75 0.94 -9.36 17.83
CA MET A 75 -0.35 -9.78 17.30
C MET A 75 -0.76 -11.14 17.85
N GLY A 76 -2.07 -11.37 17.96
CA GLY A 76 -2.64 -12.67 18.32
C GLY A 76 -2.54 -13.69 17.18
N GLN A 77 -3.38 -14.72 17.23
CA GLN A 77 -3.43 -15.74 16.17
C GLN A 77 -4.05 -15.19 14.90
N PHE A 78 -3.47 -15.56 13.75
CA PHE A 78 -3.97 -15.23 12.42
C PHE A 78 -3.60 -16.33 11.43
N ASP A 79 -4.28 -16.35 10.29
CA ASP A 79 -4.14 -17.41 9.29
C ASP A 79 -3.26 -16.98 8.10
N ARG A 80 -3.29 -15.69 7.75
CA ARG A 80 -2.61 -15.13 6.57
C ARG A 80 -2.21 -13.68 6.80
N VAL A 81 -1.34 -13.15 5.93
CA VAL A 81 -0.77 -11.81 6.06
C VAL A 81 -0.95 -11.01 4.77
N SER A 82 -1.35 -9.76 4.90
CA SER A 82 -1.35 -8.75 3.83
C SER A 82 -0.40 -7.62 4.19
N VAL A 83 0.44 -7.21 3.25
CA VAL A 83 1.41 -6.13 3.45
C VAL A 83 1.19 -5.03 2.41
N GLY A 84 0.91 -3.82 2.86
CA GLY A 84 1.02 -2.59 2.08
C GLY A 84 2.45 -2.06 2.15
N PHE A 85 3.13 -2.01 1.01
CA PHE A 85 4.52 -1.58 0.90
C PHE A 85 4.62 -0.24 0.15
N PRO A 86 5.41 0.74 0.61
CA PRO A 86 5.48 2.08 0.02
C PRO A 86 6.37 2.11 -1.22
N GLY A 87 5.97 1.42 -2.26
CA GLY A 87 6.68 1.34 -3.52
C GLY A 87 6.10 0.29 -4.47
N VAL A 88 6.72 0.18 -5.64
CA VAL A 88 6.25 -0.75 -6.68
C VAL A 88 6.48 -2.19 -6.24
N VAL A 89 5.42 -3.00 -6.29
CA VAL A 89 5.47 -4.44 -6.03
C VAL A 89 4.98 -5.20 -7.25
N LYS A 90 5.75 -6.20 -7.69
CA LYS A 90 5.34 -7.14 -8.76
C LYS A 90 5.65 -8.56 -8.33
N HIS A 91 4.65 -9.42 -8.35
CA HIS A 91 4.79 -10.85 -7.99
C HIS A 91 5.49 -11.06 -6.63
N GLY A 92 5.13 -10.23 -5.63
CA GLY A 92 5.69 -10.29 -4.28
C GLY A 92 7.13 -9.76 -4.14
N ILE A 93 7.71 -9.21 -5.22
CA ILE A 93 9.04 -8.60 -5.25
C ILE A 93 8.90 -7.09 -5.25
N THR A 94 9.60 -6.39 -4.36
CA THR A 94 9.68 -4.93 -4.34
C THR A 94 10.66 -4.46 -5.42
N LEU A 95 10.24 -3.58 -6.31
CA LEU A 95 11.08 -3.06 -7.39
C LEU A 95 11.79 -1.75 -7.03
N GLY A 96 11.38 -1.13 -5.94
CA GLY A 96 11.94 0.10 -5.41
C GLY A 96 10.99 0.72 -4.39
N ALA A 97 11.52 1.57 -3.54
CA ALA A 97 10.76 2.36 -2.60
C ALA A 97 11.42 3.73 -2.47
N PHE A 98 10.75 4.78 -2.91
CA PHE A 98 11.33 6.15 -2.96
C PHE A 98 11.65 6.70 -1.57
N ASN A 99 10.93 6.27 -0.55
CA ASN A 99 11.06 6.74 0.82
C ASN A 99 11.75 5.74 1.76
N LEU A 100 12.31 4.64 1.22
CA LEU A 100 13.07 3.64 1.96
C LEU A 100 14.47 3.48 1.38
N HIS A 101 15.24 2.54 1.93
CA HIS A 101 16.60 2.29 1.49
C HIS A 101 16.65 1.67 0.07
N PRO A 102 17.62 2.04 -0.80
CA PRO A 102 17.73 1.51 -2.18
C PRO A 102 17.83 -0.02 -2.29
N SER A 103 18.28 -0.71 -1.24
CA SER A 103 18.38 -2.18 -1.20
C SER A 103 17.03 -2.92 -1.27
N TRP A 104 15.92 -2.20 -1.28
CA TRP A 104 14.61 -2.77 -1.54
C TRP A 104 14.39 -3.12 -3.02
N ALA A 105 15.23 -2.62 -3.93
CA ALA A 105 15.13 -2.96 -5.35
C ALA A 105 15.45 -4.44 -5.59
N GLY A 106 14.46 -5.19 -6.07
CA GLY A 106 14.57 -6.64 -6.33
C GLY A 106 14.44 -7.53 -5.09
N PHE A 107 14.01 -6.99 -3.93
CA PHE A 107 13.90 -7.77 -2.72
C PHE A 107 12.61 -8.64 -2.72
N PRO A 108 12.69 -9.97 -2.51
CA PRO A 108 11.55 -10.88 -2.55
C PRO A 108 10.77 -10.87 -1.22
N LEU A 109 10.13 -9.74 -0.90
CA LEU A 109 9.50 -9.49 0.41
C LEU A 109 8.45 -10.55 0.77
N GLN A 110 7.62 -10.96 -0.18
CA GLN A 110 6.59 -11.96 0.06
C GLN A 110 7.21 -13.31 0.48
N ALA A 111 8.13 -13.83 -0.32
CA ALA A 111 8.77 -15.12 -0.06
C ALA A 111 9.56 -15.11 1.25
N GLU A 112 10.21 -13.99 1.58
CA GLU A 112 10.97 -13.86 2.82
C GLU A 112 10.04 -13.88 4.05
N LEU A 113 8.89 -13.21 4.00
CA LEU A 113 7.90 -13.23 5.09
C LEU A 113 7.22 -14.60 5.21
N GLU A 114 6.88 -15.27 4.10
CA GLU A 114 6.34 -16.63 4.09
C GLU A 114 7.30 -17.62 4.74
N LYS A 115 8.59 -17.51 4.40
CA LYS A 115 9.65 -18.33 5.00
C LYS A 115 9.76 -18.10 6.51
N ARG A 116 9.69 -16.84 6.97
CA ARG A 116 9.85 -16.46 8.39
C ARG A 116 8.68 -16.92 9.25
N TRP A 117 7.46 -16.64 8.79
CA TRP A 117 6.26 -16.82 9.63
C TRP A 117 5.48 -18.09 9.34
N LYS A 118 5.87 -18.85 8.29
CA LYS A 118 5.18 -20.06 7.85
C LYS A 118 3.66 -19.85 7.65
N LYS A 119 3.31 -18.69 7.11
CA LYS A 119 1.96 -18.26 6.80
C LYS A 119 1.89 -17.78 5.36
N PRO A 120 0.74 -17.92 4.67
CA PRO A 120 0.54 -17.28 3.36
C PRO A 120 0.67 -15.76 3.48
N VAL A 121 1.40 -15.14 2.57
CA VAL A 121 1.61 -13.69 2.53
C VAL A 121 1.22 -13.15 1.16
N ARG A 122 0.61 -11.96 1.12
CA ARG A 122 0.44 -11.16 -0.10
C ARG A 122 0.97 -9.77 0.15
N VAL A 123 1.71 -9.25 -0.83
CA VAL A 123 2.30 -7.92 -0.78
C VAL A 123 1.76 -7.10 -1.93
N GLY A 124 1.24 -5.92 -1.64
CA GLY A 124 0.78 -4.93 -2.61
C GLY A 124 1.41 -3.56 -2.35
N ASN A 125 1.24 -2.62 -3.28
CA ASN A 125 1.55 -1.22 -3.02
C ASN A 125 0.63 -0.68 -1.89
N ASP A 126 1.13 0.22 -1.07
CA ASP A 126 0.39 0.78 0.08
C ASP A 126 -0.85 1.59 -0.35
N ALA A 127 -0.76 2.34 -1.47
CA ALA A 127 -1.88 3.08 -2.02
C ALA A 127 -2.95 2.13 -2.61
N ASP A 128 -2.54 1.02 -3.25
CA ASP A 128 -3.45 -0.01 -3.74
C ASP A 128 -4.24 -0.64 -2.58
N VAL A 129 -3.55 -1.00 -1.51
CA VAL A 129 -4.18 -1.56 -0.29
C VAL A 129 -5.12 -0.53 0.35
N ALA A 130 -4.67 0.72 0.50
CA ALA A 130 -5.52 1.79 1.04
C ALA A 130 -6.74 2.05 0.14
N GLY A 131 -6.56 1.94 -1.16
CA GLY A 131 -7.62 2.10 -2.15
C GLY A 131 -8.77 1.12 -1.94
N TYR A 132 -8.48 -0.15 -1.75
CA TYR A 132 -9.51 -1.15 -1.46
C TYR A 132 -10.34 -0.84 -0.22
N GLY A 133 -9.76 -0.19 0.78
CA GLY A 133 -10.48 0.25 1.98
C GLY A 133 -11.32 1.50 1.78
N ALA A 134 -11.21 2.18 0.64
CA ALA A 134 -11.88 3.45 0.35
C ALA A 134 -13.03 3.31 -0.65
N ILE A 135 -12.89 2.44 -1.67
CA ILE A 135 -13.81 2.34 -2.80
C ILE A 135 -15.15 1.67 -2.45
N LYS A 136 -16.15 1.93 -3.27
CA LYS A 136 -17.49 1.31 -3.21
C LYS A 136 -17.66 0.17 -4.22
N GLY A 137 -16.75 0.05 -5.19
CA GLY A 137 -16.73 -1.01 -6.18
C GLY A 137 -17.64 -0.78 -7.39
N ASN A 138 -17.94 0.47 -7.73
CA ASN A 138 -18.85 0.82 -8.82
C ASN A 138 -18.19 1.78 -9.81
N GLY A 139 -18.17 1.38 -11.10
CA GLY A 139 -17.60 2.21 -12.17
C GLY A 139 -16.08 2.37 -12.07
N VAL A 140 -15.57 3.51 -12.52
CA VAL A 140 -14.16 3.88 -12.42
C VAL A 140 -13.92 4.72 -11.17
N GLU A 141 -13.13 4.20 -10.24
CA GLU A 141 -12.85 4.83 -8.95
C GLU A 141 -11.36 5.10 -8.82
N LEU A 142 -11.00 6.35 -8.58
CA LEU A 142 -9.62 6.78 -8.34
C LEU A 142 -9.43 7.07 -6.85
N VAL A 143 -8.35 6.59 -6.28
CA VAL A 143 -7.94 6.95 -4.91
C VAL A 143 -6.62 7.68 -4.97
N LEU A 144 -6.52 8.84 -4.31
CA LEU A 144 -5.27 9.57 -4.14
C LEU A 144 -4.95 9.67 -2.64
N THR A 145 -3.75 9.26 -2.26
CA THR A 145 -3.28 9.32 -0.86
C THR A 145 -2.30 10.49 -0.71
N LEU A 146 -2.74 11.52 0.01
CA LEU A 146 -2.00 12.77 0.27
C LEU A 146 -1.24 12.65 1.59
N GLY A 147 0.04 12.29 1.53
CA GLY A 147 0.89 12.04 2.69
C GLY A 147 2.26 12.69 2.59
N THR A 148 3.32 11.96 2.98
CA THR A 148 4.72 12.33 2.71
C THR A 148 4.92 12.49 1.21
N GLY A 149 4.44 11.50 0.44
CA GLY A 149 4.35 11.53 -1.01
C GLY A 149 2.91 11.68 -1.51
N LEU A 150 2.70 11.29 -2.76
CA LEU A 150 1.41 11.12 -3.41
C LEU A 150 1.30 9.71 -3.96
N GLY A 151 0.45 8.89 -3.37
CA GLY A 151 0.08 7.59 -3.92
C GLY A 151 -1.21 7.66 -4.73
N GLY A 152 -1.41 6.68 -5.61
CA GLY A 152 -2.64 6.56 -6.40
C GLY A 152 -2.99 5.12 -6.70
N ALA A 153 -4.29 4.81 -6.65
CA ALA A 153 -4.82 3.52 -7.05
C ALA A 153 -6.08 3.71 -7.91
N LEU A 154 -6.17 2.96 -9.00
CA LEU A 154 -7.29 3.01 -9.93
C LEU A 154 -8.04 1.69 -9.91
N PHE A 155 -9.36 1.78 -9.86
CA PHE A 155 -10.23 0.60 -9.85
C PHE A 155 -11.31 0.72 -10.92
N THR A 156 -11.72 -0.44 -11.45
CA THR A 156 -12.88 -0.54 -12.34
C THR A 156 -13.79 -1.63 -11.81
N ASN A 157 -15.01 -1.26 -11.42
CA ASN A 157 -16.00 -2.17 -10.83
C ASN A 157 -15.43 -2.99 -9.65
N GLY A 158 -14.65 -2.34 -8.77
CA GLY A 158 -14.02 -2.94 -7.61
C GLY A 158 -12.74 -3.72 -7.89
N HIS A 159 -12.29 -3.83 -9.14
CA HIS A 159 -11.06 -4.51 -9.53
C HIS A 159 -9.92 -3.50 -9.68
N LEU A 160 -8.80 -3.76 -9.03
CA LEU A 160 -7.61 -2.93 -9.11
C LEU A 160 -6.98 -2.95 -10.51
N CYS A 161 -6.65 -1.77 -11.04
CA CYS A 161 -5.70 -1.61 -12.14
C CYS A 161 -4.30 -1.41 -11.52
N PRO A 162 -3.47 -2.46 -11.39
CA PRO A 162 -2.26 -2.40 -10.58
C PRO A 162 -1.17 -1.54 -11.21
N GLY A 163 -0.34 -0.92 -10.35
CA GLY A 163 0.88 -0.22 -10.77
C GLY A 163 0.66 1.21 -11.26
N LEU A 164 -0.37 1.88 -10.80
CA LEU A 164 -0.54 3.31 -11.05
C LEU A 164 0.41 4.13 -10.17
N GLU A 165 1.46 4.67 -10.76
CA GLU A 165 2.44 5.52 -10.10
C GLU A 165 2.22 7.01 -10.45
N ILE A 166 1.00 7.50 -10.31
CA ILE A 166 0.63 8.87 -10.67
C ILE A 166 1.46 9.93 -9.95
N GLY A 167 1.88 9.65 -8.71
CA GLY A 167 2.75 10.54 -7.94
C GLY A 167 4.03 10.91 -8.68
N HIS A 168 4.58 9.97 -9.46
CA HIS A 168 5.82 10.13 -10.20
C HIS A 168 5.64 10.63 -11.64
N HIS A 169 4.40 10.80 -12.10
CA HIS A 169 4.13 11.37 -13.41
C HIS A 169 4.49 12.87 -13.42
N ILE A 170 5.23 13.29 -14.46
CA ILE A 170 5.58 14.70 -14.65
C ILE A 170 4.30 15.53 -14.84
N TRP A 171 4.15 16.56 -14.02
CA TRP A 171 3.01 17.45 -14.06
C TRP A 171 3.45 18.89 -14.07
N ARG A 172 2.91 19.66 -15.02
CA ARG A 172 3.24 21.08 -15.23
C ARG A 172 4.68 21.28 -15.76
N LYS A 173 5.33 22.38 -15.39
CA LYS A 173 6.62 22.81 -15.95
C LYS A 173 7.81 22.28 -15.15
N LYS A 174 8.97 22.25 -15.80
CA LYS A 174 10.28 21.96 -15.18
C LYS A 174 10.49 20.52 -14.68
N GLY A 175 9.76 19.54 -15.22
CA GLY A 175 9.95 18.14 -14.86
C GLY A 175 9.52 17.77 -13.44
N MET A 176 8.78 18.66 -12.75
CA MET A 176 8.22 18.36 -11.43
C MET A 176 7.02 17.41 -11.56
N THR A 177 6.89 16.50 -10.60
CA THR A 177 5.86 15.47 -10.58
C THR A 177 4.62 15.92 -9.79
N TYR A 178 3.53 15.15 -9.87
CA TYR A 178 2.37 15.35 -8.98
C TYR A 178 2.77 15.33 -7.50
N GLU A 179 3.69 14.43 -7.10
CA GLU A 179 4.17 14.35 -5.72
C GLU A 179 4.93 15.61 -5.28
N ASP A 180 5.77 16.18 -6.16
CA ASP A 180 6.49 17.43 -5.86
C ASP A 180 5.56 18.60 -5.54
N TYR A 181 4.34 18.59 -6.10
CA TYR A 181 3.33 19.61 -5.84
C TYR A 181 2.39 19.28 -4.69
N LEU A 182 1.96 18.03 -4.55
CA LEU A 182 0.85 17.64 -3.67
C LEU A 182 1.27 16.82 -2.45
N GLY A 183 2.48 16.26 -2.45
CA GLY A 183 3.07 15.63 -1.27
C GLY A 183 3.42 16.66 -0.19
N ARG A 184 3.93 16.20 0.94
CA ARG A 184 4.30 17.05 2.09
C ARG A 184 5.27 18.16 1.71
N ARG A 185 6.28 17.86 0.88
CA ARG A 185 7.24 18.86 0.41
C ARG A 185 6.56 19.99 -0.37
N GLY A 186 5.56 19.65 -1.20
CA GLY A 186 4.79 20.64 -1.95
C GLY A 186 3.96 21.53 -1.01
N LEU A 187 3.28 20.92 -0.03
CA LEU A 187 2.51 21.66 0.98
C LEU A 187 3.39 22.65 1.76
N ASP A 188 4.56 22.21 2.20
CA ASP A 188 5.50 23.05 2.97
C ASP A 188 6.11 24.16 2.09
N LYS A 189 6.37 23.88 0.80
CA LYS A 189 6.98 24.83 -0.15
C LYS A 189 6.00 25.91 -0.62
N PHE A 190 4.78 25.52 -0.98
CA PHE A 190 3.81 26.43 -1.62
C PHE A 190 2.84 27.05 -0.61
N GLY A 191 2.77 26.51 0.60
CA GLY A 191 1.80 26.92 1.61
C GLY A 191 0.39 26.38 1.33
N LYS A 192 -0.45 26.40 2.38
CA LYS A 192 -1.78 25.77 2.36
C LYS A 192 -2.68 26.31 1.23
N VAL A 193 -2.74 27.63 1.02
CA VAL A 193 -3.64 28.23 0.01
C VAL A 193 -3.27 27.74 -1.39
N ARG A 194 -2.01 27.90 -1.78
CA ARG A 194 -1.55 27.51 -3.12
C ARG A 194 -1.61 25.99 -3.32
N TRP A 195 -1.35 25.22 -2.26
CA TRP A 195 -1.48 23.76 -2.30
C TRP A 195 -2.92 23.31 -2.57
N ASN A 196 -3.92 23.97 -1.99
CA ASN A 196 -5.34 23.70 -2.25
C ASN A 196 -5.76 24.02 -3.69
N GLU A 197 -5.26 25.12 -4.26
CA GLU A 197 -5.48 25.45 -5.68
C GLU A 197 -4.87 24.34 -6.59
N LEU A 198 -3.65 23.89 -6.28
CA LEU A 198 -2.98 22.83 -7.02
C LEU A 198 -3.73 21.49 -6.89
N LEU A 199 -4.28 21.19 -5.71
CA LEU A 199 -5.09 19.98 -5.52
C LEU A 199 -6.37 20.02 -6.35
N LEU A 200 -7.08 21.16 -6.39
CA LEU A 200 -8.25 21.35 -7.27
C LEU A 200 -7.89 21.16 -8.76
N GLU A 201 -6.76 21.71 -9.19
CA GLU A 201 -6.28 21.52 -10.57
C GLU A 201 -5.98 20.04 -10.85
N ALA A 202 -5.37 19.32 -9.90
CA ALA A 202 -5.09 17.88 -10.03
C ALA A 202 -6.38 17.06 -10.10
N ILE A 203 -7.41 17.41 -9.32
CA ILE A 203 -8.73 16.77 -9.39
C ILE A 203 -9.32 16.92 -10.81
N HIS A 204 -9.30 18.11 -11.39
CA HIS A 204 -9.78 18.34 -12.75
C HIS A 204 -8.94 17.60 -13.80
N THR A 205 -7.61 17.64 -13.66
CA THR A 205 -6.70 16.96 -14.60
C THR A 205 -6.88 15.46 -14.57
N THR A 206 -6.98 14.87 -13.38
CA THR A 206 -7.19 13.41 -13.24
C THR A 206 -8.57 12.98 -13.72
N SER A 207 -9.60 13.83 -13.56
CA SER A 207 -10.92 13.57 -14.13
C SER A 207 -10.87 13.49 -15.66
N ALA A 208 -10.20 14.42 -16.31
CA ALA A 208 -10.04 14.40 -17.76
C ALA A 208 -9.17 13.22 -18.25
N LEU A 209 -8.20 12.76 -17.42
CA LEU A 209 -7.28 11.67 -17.79
C LEU A 209 -7.92 10.30 -17.65
N PHE A 210 -8.60 10.05 -16.53
CA PHE A 210 -9.11 8.72 -16.18
C PHE A 210 -10.62 8.58 -16.36
N ASN A 211 -11.36 9.68 -16.56
CA ASN A 211 -12.84 9.69 -16.59
C ASN A 211 -13.45 8.95 -15.41
N TRP A 212 -12.90 9.16 -14.21
CA TRP A 212 -13.38 8.49 -13.01
C TRP A 212 -14.81 8.97 -12.63
N ASP A 213 -15.61 8.02 -12.16
CA ASP A 213 -16.95 8.28 -11.61
C ASP A 213 -16.86 8.83 -10.19
N HIS A 214 -15.88 8.35 -9.41
CA HIS A 214 -15.61 8.78 -8.04
C HIS A 214 -14.12 8.94 -7.78
N LEU A 215 -13.77 9.97 -7.00
CA LEU A 215 -12.43 10.20 -6.49
C LEU A 215 -12.45 10.19 -4.94
N TYR A 216 -11.56 9.41 -4.36
CA TYR A 216 -11.35 9.38 -2.91
C TYR A 216 -10.02 10.02 -2.55
N LEU A 217 -10.03 10.97 -1.61
CA LEU A 217 -8.84 11.65 -1.11
C LEU A 217 -8.54 11.14 0.31
N GLY A 218 -7.47 10.37 0.44
CA GLY A 218 -6.96 9.84 1.70
C GLY A 218 -5.65 10.48 2.13
N GLY A 219 -5.07 9.99 3.22
CA GLY A 219 -3.78 10.44 3.72
C GLY A 219 -3.81 11.60 4.71
N GLY A 220 -2.69 11.80 5.44
CA GLY A 220 -2.63 12.75 6.56
C GLY A 220 -2.79 14.22 6.19
N ASN A 221 -2.49 14.58 4.93
CA ASN A 221 -2.60 15.96 4.45
C ASN A 221 -4.03 16.36 4.08
N THR A 222 -5.00 15.43 4.03
CA THR A 222 -6.42 15.76 3.79
C THR A 222 -6.98 16.75 4.82
N LYS A 223 -6.44 16.76 6.03
CA LYS A 223 -6.76 17.74 7.09
C LYS A 223 -6.41 19.19 6.72
N LYS A 224 -5.68 19.41 5.63
CA LYS A 224 -5.28 20.72 5.13
C LYS A 224 -6.16 21.21 3.97
N ILE A 225 -7.06 20.34 3.48
CA ILE A 225 -8.05 20.74 2.47
C ILE A 225 -9.00 21.76 3.10
N ASP A 226 -9.24 22.87 2.39
CA ASP A 226 -10.06 23.99 2.86
C ASP A 226 -11.11 24.45 1.84
N PHE A 227 -11.38 23.60 0.85
CA PHE A 227 -12.47 23.80 -0.09
C PHE A 227 -13.51 22.68 0.04
N PRO A 228 -14.80 22.95 -0.27
CA PRO A 228 -15.80 21.89 -0.34
C PRO A 228 -15.47 20.93 -1.49
N PRO A 229 -15.34 19.63 -1.25
CA PRO A 229 -15.04 18.69 -2.34
C PRO A 229 -16.14 18.74 -3.43
N PRO A 230 -15.75 18.62 -4.71
CA PRO A 230 -16.71 18.47 -5.80
C PRO A 230 -17.66 17.27 -5.59
N LYS A 231 -18.78 17.24 -6.31
CA LYS A 231 -19.88 16.27 -6.10
C LYS A 231 -19.44 14.80 -6.02
N ASN A 232 -18.44 14.39 -6.79
CA ASN A 232 -17.98 13.00 -6.87
C ASN A 232 -16.60 12.81 -6.21
N VAL A 233 -16.23 13.71 -5.28
CA VAL A 233 -14.97 13.66 -4.53
C VAL A 233 -15.29 13.48 -3.05
N GLU A 234 -14.71 12.45 -2.43
CA GLU A 234 -14.93 12.11 -1.01
C GLU A 234 -13.61 12.09 -0.26
N ILE A 235 -13.58 12.68 0.94
CA ILE A 235 -12.43 12.58 1.85
C ILE A 235 -12.62 11.36 2.73
N VAL A 236 -11.67 10.43 2.69
CA VAL A 236 -11.73 9.17 3.43
C VAL A 236 -10.76 9.15 4.61
N SER A 237 -11.05 8.29 5.61
CA SER A 237 -10.21 8.19 6.79
C SER A 237 -8.86 7.52 6.51
N ASN A 238 -7.84 7.82 7.35
CA ASN A 238 -6.51 7.21 7.24
C ASN A 238 -6.44 5.73 7.70
N GLU A 239 -7.54 5.15 8.14
CA GLU A 239 -7.60 3.74 8.56
C GLU A 239 -7.75 2.79 7.37
N SER A 240 -8.19 3.30 6.22
CA SER A 240 -8.34 2.53 4.99
C SER A 240 -7.06 1.77 4.57
N GLY A 241 -5.88 2.30 4.90
CA GLY A 241 -4.60 1.66 4.62
C GLY A 241 -4.39 0.27 5.23
N LEU A 242 -5.06 -0.03 6.36
CA LEU A 242 -5.05 -1.37 6.94
C LEU A 242 -6.29 -2.16 6.54
N LEU A 243 -7.47 -1.52 6.50
CA LEU A 243 -8.75 -2.19 6.24
C LEU A 243 -8.80 -2.83 4.85
N GLY A 244 -8.13 -2.23 3.87
CA GLY A 244 -8.05 -2.76 2.50
C GLY A 244 -7.26 -4.06 2.35
N GLY A 245 -6.44 -4.44 3.34
CA GLY A 245 -5.54 -5.60 3.23
C GLY A 245 -6.26 -6.93 2.98
N VAL A 246 -7.48 -7.13 3.46
CA VAL A 246 -8.24 -8.37 3.23
C VAL A 246 -8.61 -8.56 1.76
N TYR A 247 -8.71 -7.48 1.00
CA TYR A 247 -9.10 -7.51 -0.41
C TYR A 247 -7.99 -8.06 -1.32
N LEU A 248 -6.71 -8.00 -0.88
CA LEU A 248 -5.63 -8.68 -1.60
C LEU A 248 -5.88 -10.19 -1.77
N TRP A 249 -6.82 -10.77 -0.99
CA TRP A 249 -7.17 -12.18 -1.03
C TRP A 249 -8.44 -12.48 -1.85
N ARG A 250 -9.11 -11.46 -2.38
CA ARG A 250 -10.33 -11.62 -3.19
C ARG A 250 -10.05 -11.73 -4.68
N ASP A 251 -9.05 -10.97 -5.15
CA ASP A 251 -8.73 -10.89 -6.58
C ASP A 251 -7.72 -11.96 -6.99
N GLN A 252 -8.15 -13.20 -7.02
CA GLN A 252 -7.51 -14.26 -7.80
C GLN A 252 -8.60 -15.27 -8.20
N GLY A 253 -9.27 -14.98 -9.29
CA GLY A 253 -9.96 -15.93 -10.13
C GLY A 253 -9.06 -16.34 -11.26
#